data_fca6525039ec58846af5898591b4ae93
#
_entry.id   fca6525039ec58846af5898591b4ae93
#
_cell.length_a   1.000
_cell.length_b   1.000
_cell.length_c   1.000
_cell.angle_alpha   90.00
_cell.angle_beta   90.00
_cell.angle_gamma   90.00
#
_symmetry.space_group_name_H-M   'P 1'
#
loop_
_entity.id
_entity.type
_entity.pdbx_description
1 polymer ?
#
loop_
_entity_poly.entity_id
_entity_poly.type
_entity_poly.pdbx_seq_one_letter_code
_entity_poly.pdbx_strand_id
1 'polypeptide(L)'
;VTKRHYYVKRMGIKHLNRFLRANCQANIRQVSLSEFRNKTVAVDASIYLFRFQADQSLIEGMYQMVGLFRHHGVRPLFVFDGKPPPEKDEVLRRRREEKRAAERLYKEATRRLRECDADEDTADLEAEIDQLRRKFVRVTGDDIERVKTLLRLMGAAYYESPGESDGICVRLVQRKIAHACLSEDMDMFAY
;
A
#
# COMPACT_ATOMS: atom_id res chain seq x y z
N VAL A 1 13.67 15.28 -8.12
CA VAL A 1 12.71 14.19 -7.82
C VAL A 1 12.37 14.29 -6.35
N THR A 2 11.25 14.92 -6.04
CA THR A 2 10.79 15.21 -4.67
C THR A 2 10.32 13.90 -4.04
N LYS A 3 10.98 13.45 -2.97
CA LYS A 3 10.56 12.30 -2.17
C LYS A 3 9.21 12.63 -1.51
N ARG A 4 8.10 12.20 -2.11
CA ARG A 4 6.78 12.29 -1.50
C ARG A 4 6.72 11.29 -0.34
N HIS A 5 6.72 11.80 0.88
CA HIS A 5 6.51 10.99 2.09
C HIS A 5 5.01 10.71 2.22
N TYR A 6 4.60 9.48 1.89
CA TYR A 6 3.25 9.02 2.15
C TYR A 6 3.11 8.72 3.66
N TYR A 7 2.26 9.45 4.35
CA TYR A 7 1.89 9.17 5.73
C TYR A 7 0.89 8.01 5.79
N VAL A 8 1.34 6.79 5.53
CA VAL A 8 0.66 5.61 6.05
C VAL A 8 1.07 5.52 7.51
N LYS A 9 0.14 5.77 8.45
CA LYS A 9 0.39 5.64 9.89
C LYS A 9 0.71 4.16 10.15
N ARG A 10 2.00 3.87 10.25
CA ARG A 10 2.57 2.52 10.34
C ARG A 10 2.03 1.84 11.59
N MET A 11 1.28 0.75 11.42
CA MET A 11 1.28 -0.33 12.37
C MET A 11 2.53 -1.13 12.08
N GLY A 12 3.36 -1.27 13.05
CA GLY A 12 4.59 -1.99 12.91
C GLY A 12 5.40 -1.89 14.19
N ILE A 13 6.37 -2.77 14.34
CA ILE A 13 7.30 -2.75 15.47
C ILE A 13 8.03 -1.40 15.45
N LYS A 14 7.77 -0.59 16.50
CA LYS A 14 8.40 0.73 16.62
C LYS A 14 9.92 0.62 16.47
N HIS A 15 10.47 1.47 15.60
CA HIS A 15 11.89 1.59 15.36
C HIS A 15 12.59 0.38 14.73
N LEU A 16 11.86 -0.67 14.28
CA LEU A 16 12.47 -1.85 13.66
C LEU A 16 13.36 -1.47 12.45
N ASN A 17 12.88 -0.61 11.56
CA ASN A 17 13.69 -0.15 10.41
C ASN A 17 15.01 0.53 10.87
N ARG A 18 14.94 1.39 11.91
CA ARG A 18 16.14 2.04 12.46
C ARG A 18 17.08 1.01 13.06
N PHE A 19 16.55 0.05 13.81
CA PHE A 19 17.34 -1.03 14.40
C PHE A 19 18.03 -1.88 13.33
N LEU A 20 17.31 -2.33 12.31
CA LEU A 20 17.86 -3.15 11.22
C LEU A 20 18.94 -2.38 10.44
N ARG A 21 18.70 -1.12 10.12
CA ARG A 21 19.72 -0.28 9.45
C ARG A 21 20.98 -0.07 10.28
N ALA A 22 20.86 -0.02 11.60
CA ALA A 22 22.02 0.15 12.48
C ALA A 22 22.82 -1.16 12.67
N ASN A 23 22.13 -2.31 12.70
CA ASN A 23 22.74 -3.59 13.11
C ASN A 23 22.91 -4.60 11.96
N CYS A 24 22.21 -4.42 10.84
CA CYS A 24 22.17 -5.37 9.72
C CYS A 24 22.54 -4.71 8.39
N GLN A 25 23.33 -3.64 8.42
CA GLN A 25 23.65 -2.83 7.22
C GLN A 25 24.25 -3.67 6.09
N ALA A 26 25.08 -4.66 6.42
CA ALA A 26 25.67 -5.55 5.42
C ALA A 26 24.65 -6.39 4.65
N ASN A 27 23.46 -6.59 5.22
CA ASN A 27 22.36 -7.38 4.61
C ASN A 27 21.33 -6.50 3.89
N ILE A 28 21.51 -5.18 3.92
CA ILE A 28 20.60 -4.22 3.27
C ILE A 28 21.30 -3.66 2.04
N ARG A 29 20.78 -3.98 0.88
CA ARG A 29 21.33 -3.49 -0.38
C ARG A 29 20.22 -2.98 -1.31
N GLN A 30 20.57 -2.07 -2.17
CA GLN A 30 19.73 -1.67 -3.29
C GLN A 30 19.97 -2.66 -4.44
N VAL A 31 18.88 -3.19 -4.98
CA VAL A 31 18.93 -4.17 -6.06
C VAL A 31 18.05 -3.71 -7.22
N SER A 32 18.39 -4.10 -8.42
CA SER A 32 17.54 -3.92 -9.61
C SER A 32 16.45 -5.00 -9.62
N LEU A 33 15.25 -4.65 -10.09
CA LEU A 33 14.18 -5.63 -10.29
C LEU A 33 14.59 -6.73 -11.28
N SER A 34 15.50 -6.47 -12.20
CA SER A 34 16.05 -7.44 -13.16
C SER A 34 16.83 -8.60 -12.50
N GLU A 35 17.31 -8.45 -11.25
CA GLU A 35 17.94 -9.55 -10.50
C GLU A 35 16.95 -10.67 -10.16
N PHE A 36 15.65 -10.36 -10.21
CA PHE A 36 14.56 -11.32 -9.98
C PHE A 36 13.99 -11.91 -11.28
N ARG A 37 14.70 -11.75 -12.42
CA ARG A 37 14.28 -12.33 -13.70
C ARG A 37 14.03 -13.83 -13.56
N ASN A 38 12.90 -14.30 -14.12
CA ASN A 38 12.42 -15.68 -14.08
C ASN A 38 12.08 -16.19 -12.68
N LYS A 39 12.04 -15.31 -11.67
CA LYS A 39 11.66 -15.65 -10.30
C LYS A 39 10.25 -15.19 -9.99
N THR A 40 9.60 -15.87 -9.05
CA THR A 40 8.32 -15.46 -8.50
C THR A 40 8.56 -14.55 -7.31
N VAL A 41 7.86 -13.41 -7.28
CA VAL A 41 7.89 -12.45 -6.17
C VAL A 41 6.48 -12.36 -5.59
N ALA A 42 6.32 -12.68 -4.31
CA ALA A 42 5.07 -12.45 -3.58
C ALA A 42 4.92 -10.96 -3.32
N VAL A 43 3.79 -10.39 -3.69
CA VAL A 43 3.51 -8.96 -3.58
C VAL A 43 2.37 -8.77 -2.59
N ASP A 44 2.63 -8.06 -1.51
CA ASP A 44 1.58 -7.59 -0.62
C ASP A 44 0.72 -6.56 -1.36
N ALA A 45 -0.47 -7.01 -1.80
CA ALA A 45 -1.33 -6.20 -2.64
C ALA A 45 -1.90 -5.01 -1.89
N SER A 46 -2.19 -5.14 -0.59
CA SER A 46 -2.91 -4.15 0.21
C SER A 46 -2.19 -2.81 0.25
N ILE A 47 -0.88 -2.80 0.41
CA ILE A 47 -0.08 -1.56 0.45
C ILE A 47 -0.24 -0.77 -0.86
N TYR A 48 -0.18 -1.46 -2.00
CA TYR A 48 -0.27 -0.83 -3.31
C TYR A 48 -1.68 -0.40 -3.66
N LEU A 49 -2.70 -1.18 -3.24
CA LEU A 49 -4.11 -0.78 -3.39
C LEU A 49 -4.37 0.56 -2.70
N PHE A 50 -3.96 0.71 -1.44
CA PHE A 50 -4.14 1.96 -0.71
C PHE A 50 -3.30 3.11 -1.28
N ARG A 51 -2.08 2.84 -1.75
CA ARG A 51 -1.21 3.86 -2.38
C ARG A 51 -1.85 4.42 -3.65
N PHE A 52 -2.19 3.54 -4.60
CA PHE A 52 -2.73 3.96 -5.88
C PHE A 52 -4.13 4.56 -5.73
N GLN A 53 -4.93 4.09 -4.77
CA GLN A 53 -6.21 4.70 -4.45
C GLN A 53 -6.06 6.10 -3.87
N ALA A 54 -5.02 6.36 -3.07
CA ALA A 54 -4.72 7.69 -2.55
C ALA A 54 -4.39 8.69 -3.68
N ASP A 55 -3.74 8.20 -4.72
CA ASP A 55 -3.40 8.98 -5.92
C ASP A 55 -4.51 8.95 -7.00
N GLN A 56 -5.70 8.36 -6.70
CA GLN A 56 -6.83 8.18 -7.61
C GLN A 56 -6.47 7.46 -8.93
N SER A 57 -5.45 6.62 -8.90
CA SER A 57 -4.90 5.89 -10.06
C SER A 57 -4.84 4.39 -9.82
N LEU A 58 -5.82 3.83 -9.07
CA LEU A 58 -5.78 2.43 -8.64
C LEU A 58 -5.56 1.45 -9.80
N ILE A 59 -6.39 1.50 -10.81
CA ILE A 59 -6.33 0.56 -11.95
C ILE A 59 -5.09 0.83 -12.80
N GLU A 60 -4.79 2.08 -13.07
CA GLU A 60 -3.60 2.48 -13.83
C GLU A 60 -2.30 2.08 -13.11
N GLY A 61 -2.20 2.38 -11.81
CA GLY A 61 -1.04 2.03 -10.99
C GLY A 61 -0.81 0.52 -10.93
N MET A 62 -1.88 -0.26 -10.78
CA MET A 62 -1.80 -1.73 -10.81
C MET A 62 -1.41 -2.25 -12.20
N TYR A 63 -1.94 -1.68 -13.26
CA TYR A 63 -1.56 -2.00 -14.64
C TYR A 63 -0.07 -1.74 -14.89
N GLN A 64 0.40 -0.55 -14.53
CA GLN A 64 1.81 -0.17 -14.68
C GLN A 64 2.72 -1.08 -13.85
N MET A 65 2.31 -1.43 -12.64
CA MET A 65 3.07 -2.33 -11.77
C MET A 65 3.24 -3.72 -12.38
N VAL A 66 2.17 -4.31 -12.92
CA VAL A 66 2.24 -5.60 -13.62
C VAL A 66 3.11 -5.48 -14.87
N GLY A 67 2.97 -4.39 -15.63
CA GLY A 67 3.80 -4.09 -16.79
C GLY A 67 5.29 -4.02 -16.45
N LEU A 68 5.63 -3.35 -15.33
CA LEU A 68 7.01 -3.25 -14.85
C LEU A 68 7.60 -4.62 -14.49
N PHE A 69 6.86 -5.47 -13.77
CA PHE A 69 7.31 -6.83 -13.49
C PHE A 69 7.57 -7.63 -14.75
N ARG A 70 6.67 -7.55 -15.73
CA ARG A 70 6.82 -8.24 -17.01
C ARG A 70 8.02 -7.74 -17.81
N HIS A 71 8.21 -6.42 -17.85
CA HIS A 71 9.37 -5.83 -18.54
C HIS A 71 10.70 -6.41 -18.00
N HIS A 72 10.79 -6.61 -16.69
CA HIS A 72 11.97 -7.21 -16.06
C HIS A 72 11.97 -8.74 -16.05
N GLY A 73 10.93 -9.38 -16.60
CA GLY A 73 10.81 -10.85 -16.64
C GLY A 73 10.54 -11.47 -15.27
N VAL A 74 9.96 -10.71 -14.33
CA VAL A 74 9.58 -11.16 -12.98
C VAL A 74 8.14 -11.64 -12.99
N ARG A 75 7.84 -12.71 -12.26
CA ARG A 75 6.49 -13.26 -12.09
C ARG A 75 5.90 -12.77 -10.76
N PRO A 76 5.02 -11.76 -10.75
CA PRO A 76 4.37 -11.34 -9.53
C PRO A 76 3.28 -12.33 -9.12
N LEU A 77 3.18 -12.60 -7.81
CA LEU A 77 2.06 -13.28 -7.16
C LEU A 77 1.46 -12.30 -6.15
N PHE A 78 0.34 -11.67 -6.51
CA PHE A 78 -0.32 -10.71 -5.63
C PHE A 78 -1.09 -11.43 -4.53
N VAL A 79 -0.85 -11.07 -3.27
CA VAL A 79 -1.53 -11.63 -2.11
C VAL A 79 -2.45 -10.57 -1.53
N PHE A 80 -3.75 -10.85 -1.54
CA PHE A 80 -4.78 -9.98 -0.99
C PHE A 80 -5.09 -10.36 0.45
N ASP A 81 -5.37 -9.36 1.29
CA ASP A 81 -5.87 -9.61 2.65
C ASP A 81 -7.25 -10.26 2.62
N GLY A 82 -7.45 -11.18 3.56
CA GLY A 82 -8.75 -11.72 3.90
C GLY A 82 -9.35 -11.02 5.12
N LYS A 83 -10.02 -11.78 5.98
CA LYS A 83 -10.62 -11.24 7.19
C LYS A 83 -9.53 -10.94 8.23
N PRO A 84 -9.53 -9.70 8.79
CA PRO A 84 -8.60 -9.38 9.87
C PRO A 84 -8.87 -10.24 11.10
N PRO A 85 -7.84 -10.57 11.90
CA PRO A 85 -8.03 -11.33 13.13
C PRO A 85 -8.77 -10.49 14.19
N PRO A 86 -9.58 -11.14 15.06
CA PRO A 86 -10.40 -10.43 16.07
C PRO A 86 -9.60 -9.53 17.01
N GLU A 87 -8.34 -9.87 17.28
CA GLU A 87 -7.44 -9.10 18.14
C GLU A 87 -7.15 -7.68 17.60
N LYS A 88 -7.43 -7.45 16.32
CA LYS A 88 -7.26 -6.13 15.67
C LYS A 88 -8.51 -5.27 15.66
N ASP A 89 -9.63 -5.74 16.17
CA ASP A 89 -10.92 -5.02 16.11
C ASP A 89 -10.85 -3.64 16.75
N GLU A 90 -10.21 -3.49 17.90
CA GLU A 90 -10.06 -2.21 18.58
C GLU A 90 -9.20 -1.22 17.76
N VAL A 91 -8.12 -1.72 17.19
CA VAL A 91 -7.24 -0.92 16.32
C VAL A 91 -7.98 -0.48 15.06
N LEU A 92 -8.77 -1.38 14.47
CA LEU A 92 -9.60 -1.08 13.30
C LEU A 92 -10.69 -0.07 13.62
N ARG A 93 -11.32 -0.17 14.82
CA ARG A 93 -12.31 0.82 15.29
C ARG A 93 -11.67 2.21 15.40
N ARG A 94 -10.53 2.33 16.08
CA ARG A 94 -9.81 3.60 16.21
C ARG A 94 -9.44 4.18 14.85
N ARG A 95 -8.95 3.36 13.91
CA ARG A 95 -8.64 3.79 12.55
C ARG A 95 -9.88 4.32 11.80
N ARG A 96 -11.04 3.66 11.99
CA ARG A 96 -12.29 4.14 11.39
C ARG A 96 -12.70 5.50 11.95
N GLU A 97 -12.51 5.73 13.25
CA GLU A 97 -12.80 7.01 13.90
C GLU A 97 -11.83 8.11 13.39
N GLU A 98 -10.54 7.82 13.31
CA GLU A 98 -9.53 8.73 12.75
C GLU A 98 -9.86 9.10 11.28
N LYS A 99 -10.27 8.12 10.46
CA LYS A 99 -10.69 8.37 9.07
C LYS A 99 -11.95 9.25 8.99
N ARG A 100 -12.94 9.00 9.84
CA ARG A 100 -14.16 9.82 9.90
C ARG A 100 -13.85 11.26 10.34
N ALA A 101 -12.92 11.44 11.27
CA ALA A 101 -12.48 12.77 11.69
C ALA A 101 -11.78 13.51 10.54
N ALA A 102 -10.87 12.85 9.83
CA ALA A 102 -10.20 13.41 8.67
C ALA A 102 -11.18 13.77 7.53
N GLU A 103 -12.20 12.93 7.29
CA GLU A 103 -13.23 13.18 6.30
C GLU A 103 -14.09 14.42 6.65
N ARG A 104 -14.39 14.62 7.93
CA ARG A 104 -15.10 15.84 8.39
C ARG A 104 -14.26 17.10 8.14
N LEU A 105 -12.98 17.07 8.51
CA LEU A 105 -12.07 18.19 8.28
C LEU A 105 -11.90 18.48 6.78
N TYR A 106 -11.81 17.45 5.95
CA TYR A 106 -11.76 17.60 4.50
C TYR A 106 -13.00 18.31 3.95
N LYS A 107 -14.20 17.92 4.39
CA LYS A 107 -15.45 18.57 3.97
C LYS A 107 -15.48 20.04 4.39
N GLU A 108 -15.02 20.35 5.58
CA GLU A 108 -14.94 21.71 6.09
C GLU A 108 -13.93 22.55 5.29
N ALA A 109 -12.72 22.02 5.07
CA ALA A 109 -11.70 22.70 4.28
C ALA A 109 -12.16 22.91 2.81
N THR A 110 -12.83 21.91 2.23
CA THR A 110 -13.39 22.05 0.86
C THR A 110 -14.51 23.09 0.80
N ARG A 111 -15.32 23.22 1.86
CA ARG A 111 -16.34 24.27 1.94
C ARG A 111 -15.68 25.64 1.98
N ARG A 112 -14.68 25.82 2.85
CA ARG A 112 -13.93 27.07 2.94
C ARG A 112 -13.31 27.47 1.60
N LEU A 113 -12.71 26.53 0.89
CA LEU A 113 -12.14 26.79 -0.44
C LEU A 113 -13.18 27.29 -1.46
N ARG A 114 -14.42 26.81 -1.38
CA ARG A 114 -15.52 27.27 -2.26
C ARG A 114 -16.03 28.66 -1.90
N GLU A 115 -15.82 29.09 -0.66
CA GLU A 115 -16.26 30.38 -0.10
C GLU A 115 -15.15 31.44 -0.22
N CYS A 116 -13.92 31.08 -0.64
CA CYS A 116 -12.83 32.02 -0.90
C CYS A 116 -13.10 32.86 -2.15
N ASP A 117 -12.73 34.13 -2.10
CA ASP A 117 -12.80 35.03 -3.24
C ASP A 117 -11.72 34.70 -4.29
N ALA A 118 -11.97 35.09 -5.55
CA ALA A 118 -11.11 34.76 -6.70
C ALA A 118 -9.67 35.29 -6.60
N ASP A 119 -9.44 36.32 -5.76
CA ASP A 119 -8.14 37.00 -5.57
C ASP A 119 -7.39 36.47 -4.31
N GLU A 120 -7.94 35.51 -3.56
CA GLU A 120 -7.31 34.94 -2.35
C GLU A 120 -6.28 33.86 -2.70
N ASP A 121 -5.13 33.84 -2.01
CA ASP A 121 -4.16 32.77 -2.15
C ASP A 121 -4.67 31.51 -1.46
N THR A 122 -5.08 30.54 -2.24
CA THR A 122 -5.68 29.27 -1.78
C THR A 122 -4.69 28.12 -1.68
N ALA A 123 -3.42 28.32 -2.00
CA ALA A 123 -2.43 27.26 -2.12
C ALA A 123 -2.25 26.43 -0.84
N ASP A 124 -2.22 27.08 0.32
CA ASP A 124 -2.11 26.40 1.62
C ASP A 124 -3.34 25.57 1.92
N LEU A 125 -4.54 26.07 1.60
CA LEU A 125 -5.80 25.38 1.81
C LEU A 125 -5.97 24.18 0.87
N GLU A 126 -5.53 24.30 -0.37
CA GLU A 126 -5.48 23.18 -1.33
C GLU A 126 -4.52 22.08 -0.87
N ALA A 127 -3.35 22.47 -0.34
CA ALA A 127 -2.39 21.54 0.22
C ALA A 127 -2.95 20.81 1.47
N GLU A 128 -3.69 21.52 2.34
CA GLU A 128 -4.39 20.94 3.48
C GLU A 128 -5.45 19.93 3.04
N ILE A 129 -6.28 20.28 2.06
CA ILE A 129 -7.30 19.42 1.46
C ILE A 129 -6.67 18.14 0.90
N ASP A 130 -5.56 18.24 0.17
CA ASP A 130 -4.86 17.07 -0.38
C ASP A 130 -4.28 16.16 0.72
N GLN A 131 -3.71 16.74 1.77
CA GLN A 131 -3.25 15.99 2.93
C GLN A 131 -4.39 15.28 3.68
N LEU A 132 -5.51 15.97 3.88
CA LEU A 132 -6.68 15.39 4.56
C LEU A 132 -7.27 14.24 3.75
N ARG A 133 -7.42 14.41 2.43
CA ARG A 133 -7.95 13.38 1.52
C ARG A 133 -7.17 12.07 1.64
N ARG A 134 -5.86 12.12 1.76
CA ARG A 134 -4.99 10.94 1.91
C ARG A 134 -5.20 10.20 3.23
N LYS A 135 -5.71 10.87 4.28
CA LYS A 135 -5.91 10.26 5.61
C LYS A 135 -7.14 9.34 5.67
N PHE A 136 -8.13 9.50 4.80
CA PHE A 136 -9.35 8.69 4.81
C PHE A 136 -9.57 7.87 3.53
N VAL A 137 -8.50 7.59 2.78
CA VAL A 137 -8.54 6.69 1.62
C VAL A 137 -9.26 5.38 1.98
N ARG A 138 -10.20 4.99 1.14
CA ARG A 138 -10.92 3.72 1.24
C ARG A 138 -10.69 2.91 -0.02
N VAL A 139 -10.36 1.65 0.15
CA VAL A 139 -10.41 0.63 -0.89
C VAL A 139 -11.67 -0.19 -0.62
N THR A 140 -12.58 -0.23 -1.57
CA THR A 140 -13.85 -0.96 -1.46
C THR A 140 -13.71 -2.39 -1.97
N GLY A 141 -14.70 -3.25 -1.68
CA GLY A 141 -14.76 -4.59 -2.26
C GLY A 141 -14.80 -4.55 -3.78
N ASP A 142 -15.56 -3.62 -4.36
CA ASP A 142 -15.63 -3.43 -5.81
C ASP A 142 -14.29 -3.02 -6.43
N ASP A 143 -13.52 -2.18 -5.74
CA ASP A 143 -12.17 -1.81 -6.18
C ASP A 143 -11.26 -3.04 -6.22
N ILE A 144 -11.32 -3.89 -5.20
CA ILE A 144 -10.54 -5.13 -5.13
C ILE A 144 -10.93 -6.07 -6.28
N GLU A 145 -12.24 -6.25 -6.55
CA GLU A 145 -12.70 -7.12 -7.64
C GLU A 145 -12.31 -6.57 -9.03
N ARG A 146 -12.33 -5.26 -9.21
CA ARG A 146 -11.84 -4.62 -10.44
C ARG A 146 -10.34 -4.88 -10.63
N VAL A 147 -9.54 -4.78 -9.57
CA VAL A 147 -8.11 -5.09 -9.62
C VAL A 147 -7.88 -6.58 -9.91
N LYS A 148 -8.59 -7.49 -9.26
CA LYS A 148 -8.50 -8.94 -9.55
C LYS A 148 -8.87 -9.24 -11.01
N THR A 149 -9.86 -8.56 -11.53
CA THR A 149 -10.25 -8.68 -12.95
C THR A 149 -9.13 -8.21 -13.87
N LEU A 150 -8.51 -7.06 -13.57
CA LEU A 150 -7.34 -6.58 -14.30
C LEU A 150 -6.20 -7.62 -14.27
N LEU A 151 -5.88 -8.16 -13.09
CA LEU A 151 -4.81 -9.15 -12.94
C LEU A 151 -5.09 -10.40 -13.78
N ARG A 152 -6.34 -10.91 -13.78
CA ARG A 152 -6.76 -12.04 -14.62
C ARG A 152 -6.59 -11.74 -16.10
N LEU A 153 -7.03 -10.58 -16.58
CA LEU A 153 -6.89 -10.17 -17.97
C LEU A 153 -5.42 -10.01 -18.39
N MET A 154 -4.59 -9.55 -17.47
CA MET A 154 -3.16 -9.48 -17.68
C MET A 154 -2.44 -10.82 -17.46
N GLY A 155 -3.11 -11.92 -17.05
CA GLY A 155 -2.47 -13.21 -16.73
C GLY A 155 -1.48 -13.13 -15.57
N ALA A 156 -1.70 -12.22 -14.62
CA ALA A 156 -0.93 -12.13 -13.38
C ALA A 156 -1.61 -12.98 -12.29
N ALA A 157 -0.83 -13.78 -11.58
CA ALA A 157 -1.35 -14.64 -10.52
C ALA A 157 -1.71 -13.82 -9.28
N TYR A 158 -2.79 -14.21 -8.61
CA TYR A 158 -3.10 -13.70 -7.28
C TYR A 158 -3.62 -14.79 -6.34
N TYR A 159 -3.53 -14.52 -5.06
CA TYR A 159 -4.02 -15.37 -3.98
C TYR A 159 -4.78 -14.53 -2.94
N GLU A 160 -5.90 -15.05 -2.47
CA GLU A 160 -6.68 -14.44 -1.38
C GLU A 160 -6.32 -15.13 -0.07
N SER A 161 -5.70 -14.38 0.85
CA SER A 161 -5.38 -14.90 2.16
C SER A 161 -6.65 -15.13 2.98
N PRO A 162 -6.75 -16.18 3.80
CA PRO A 162 -7.84 -16.32 4.76
C PRO A 162 -7.79 -15.25 5.87
N GLY A 163 -6.61 -14.70 6.14
CA GLY A 163 -6.32 -13.64 7.10
C GLY A 163 -5.48 -12.54 6.45
N GLU A 164 -4.50 -12.03 7.18
CA GLU A 164 -3.58 -11.01 6.65
C GLU A 164 -2.61 -11.60 5.62
N SER A 165 -2.25 -10.80 4.63
CA SER A 165 -1.34 -11.18 3.54
C SER A 165 0.10 -11.40 4.01
N ASP A 166 0.52 -10.68 5.05
CA ASP A 166 1.91 -10.68 5.54
C ASP A 166 2.44 -12.09 5.83
N GLY A 167 1.73 -12.82 6.70
CA GLY A 167 2.11 -14.18 7.06
C GLY A 167 2.10 -15.15 5.88
N ILE A 168 1.22 -14.95 4.89
CA ILE A 168 1.20 -15.76 3.67
C ILE A 168 2.39 -15.42 2.78
N CYS A 169 2.69 -14.14 2.58
CA CYS A 169 3.85 -13.71 1.79
C CYS A 169 5.15 -14.31 2.33
N VAL A 170 5.35 -14.25 3.65
CA VAL A 170 6.52 -14.84 4.29
C VAL A 170 6.56 -16.36 4.12
N ARG A 171 5.44 -17.06 4.34
CA ARG A 171 5.37 -18.53 4.14
C ARG A 171 5.66 -18.95 2.71
N LEU A 172 5.21 -18.17 1.72
CA LEU A 172 5.52 -18.44 0.32
C LEU A 172 7.03 -18.40 0.06
N VAL A 173 7.75 -17.47 0.67
CA VAL A 173 9.21 -17.36 0.57
C VAL A 173 9.89 -18.50 1.32
N GLN A 174 9.51 -18.77 2.56
CA GLN A 174 10.05 -19.86 3.37
C GLN A 174 9.89 -21.24 2.70
N ARG A 175 8.75 -21.46 2.04
CA ARG A 175 8.46 -22.70 1.27
C ARG A 175 9.09 -22.71 -0.13
N LYS A 176 9.85 -21.69 -0.50
CA LYS A 176 10.48 -21.56 -1.82
C LYS A 176 9.50 -21.54 -3.01
N ILE A 177 8.23 -21.21 -2.76
CA ILE A 177 7.20 -20.97 -3.80
C ILE A 177 7.44 -19.60 -4.42
N ALA A 178 7.79 -18.61 -3.60
CA ALA A 178 8.29 -17.32 -4.05
C ALA A 178 9.77 -17.17 -3.68
N HIS A 179 10.50 -16.43 -4.50
CA HIS A 179 11.92 -16.14 -4.24
C HIS A 179 12.12 -15.00 -3.26
N ALA A 180 11.21 -14.04 -3.28
CA ALA A 180 11.21 -12.86 -2.41
C ALA A 180 9.79 -12.38 -2.16
N CYS A 181 9.63 -11.52 -1.17
CA CYS A 181 8.41 -10.76 -0.91
C CYS A 181 8.66 -9.28 -1.16
N LEU A 182 7.69 -8.61 -1.77
CA LEU A 182 7.65 -7.17 -1.96
C LEU A 182 6.57 -6.59 -1.05
N SER A 183 7.00 -5.86 -0.03
CA SER A 183 6.16 -5.08 0.86
C SER A 183 6.94 -3.90 1.43
N GLU A 184 6.23 -2.88 1.88
CA GLU A 184 6.80 -1.77 2.67
C GLU A 184 6.56 -1.97 4.17
N ASP A 185 5.85 -3.02 4.55
CA ASP A 185 5.62 -3.35 5.94
C ASP A 185 6.82 -4.12 6.52
N MET A 186 7.42 -3.52 7.55
CA MET A 186 8.57 -4.11 8.22
C MET A 186 8.16 -5.27 9.16
N ASP A 187 6.87 -5.42 9.47
CA ASP A 187 6.38 -6.49 10.34
C ASP A 187 6.57 -7.87 9.72
N MET A 188 6.76 -7.94 8.40
CA MET A 188 7.14 -9.19 7.71
C MET A 188 8.41 -9.83 8.25
N PHE A 189 9.31 -9.06 8.87
CA PHE A 189 10.52 -9.60 9.52
C PHE A 189 10.24 -10.23 10.88
N ALA A 190 9.01 -10.14 11.40
CA ALA A 190 8.62 -10.76 12.67
C ALA A 190 8.02 -12.18 12.50
N TYR A 191 7.78 -12.61 11.25
CA TYR A 191 7.32 -13.96 10.91
C TYR A 191 8.52 -14.84 10.53
#